data_7c18340ece80b7e37cf21b8dc2d3e2e3
#
_entry.id   7c18340ece80b7e37cf21b8dc2d3e2e3
#
_cell.length_a   1.000
_cell.length_b   1.000
_cell.length_c   1.000
_cell.angle_alpha   90.00
_cell.angle_beta   90.00
_cell.angle_gamma   90.00
#
_symmetry.space_group_name_H-M   'P 1'
#
loop_
_entity.id
_entity.type
_entity.pdbx_description
1 polymer ?
#
loop_
_entity_poly.entity_id
_entity_poly.type
_entity_poly.pdbx_seq_one_letter_code
_entity_poly.pdbx_strand_id
1 'polypeptide(L)'
;INDSNGTFKKGSLIAELDIKKELWFFDCHFKGDPVMPGCLGLDAMWQLVGFYLGWIGNPGKGRALGVGTVKFTGEVLQNIKLVKYVIDMKKIMSPGGTTVGLANGVVLADDKKIYSADSLKVGLFK
;
A
#
# COMPACT_ATOMS: atom_id res chain seq x y z
N ILE A 1 -10.60 -8.33 -0.50
CA ILE A 1 -9.98 -8.70 0.78
C ILE A 1 -10.23 -10.16 1.11
N ASN A 2 -9.22 -10.80 1.65
CA ASN A 2 -9.35 -12.17 2.17
C ASN A 2 -8.53 -12.26 3.47
N ASP A 3 -9.13 -12.79 4.53
CA ASP A 3 -8.51 -12.79 5.86
C ASP A 3 -7.71 -14.05 6.19
N SER A 4 -7.58 -14.98 5.26
CA SER A 4 -6.93 -16.27 5.52
C SER A 4 -5.93 -16.70 4.46
N ASN A 5 -5.87 -16.03 3.32
CA ASN A 5 -4.93 -16.39 2.25
C ASN A 5 -3.62 -15.58 2.32
N GLY A 6 -2.82 -15.65 1.26
CA GLY A 6 -1.54 -15.00 1.17
C GLY A 6 -0.39 -15.94 1.54
N THR A 7 0.83 -15.48 1.33
CA THR A 7 2.04 -16.28 1.56
C THR A 7 2.14 -16.78 3.01
N PHE A 8 1.72 -15.94 3.96
CA PHE A 8 1.79 -16.24 5.39
C PHE A 8 0.46 -16.72 5.96
N LYS A 9 -0.58 -16.83 5.13
CA LYS A 9 -1.94 -17.21 5.51
C LYS A 9 -2.53 -16.32 6.61
N LYS A 10 -2.14 -15.05 6.62
CA LYS A 10 -2.63 -14.03 7.55
C LYS A 10 -3.56 -13.03 6.87
N GLY A 11 -3.84 -13.24 5.60
CA GLY A 11 -4.72 -12.41 4.82
C GLY A 11 -4.00 -11.61 3.73
N SER A 12 -4.79 -11.16 2.79
CA SER A 12 -4.31 -10.31 1.69
C SER A 12 -5.40 -9.37 1.22
N LEU A 13 -5.00 -8.30 0.54
CA LEU A 13 -5.96 -7.44 -0.11
C LEU A 13 -5.34 -6.87 -1.39
N ILE A 14 -6.23 -6.56 -2.33
CA ILE A 14 -5.87 -5.94 -3.60
C ILE A 14 -6.74 -4.71 -3.75
N ALA A 15 -6.12 -3.59 -4.08
CA ALA A 15 -6.81 -2.35 -4.41
C ALA A 15 -6.35 -1.89 -5.78
N GLU A 16 -7.23 -1.16 -6.47
CA GLU A 16 -6.97 -0.69 -7.82
C GLU A 16 -7.21 0.80 -7.91
N LEU A 17 -6.41 1.48 -8.73
CA LEU A 17 -6.57 2.89 -9.02
C LEU A 17 -6.54 3.08 -10.54
N ASP A 18 -7.63 3.61 -11.09
CA ASP A 18 -7.68 4.02 -12.49
C ASP A 18 -6.84 5.27 -12.68
N ILE A 19 -5.91 5.22 -13.61
CA ILE A 19 -5.06 6.38 -13.90
C ILE A 19 -5.71 7.21 -14.98
N LYS A 20 -5.92 8.50 -14.66
CA LYS A 20 -6.49 9.48 -15.56
C LYS A 20 -5.54 10.66 -15.66
N LYS A 21 -5.47 11.27 -16.84
CA LYS A 21 -4.60 12.43 -17.07
C LYS A 21 -4.90 13.60 -16.15
N GLU A 22 -6.15 13.70 -15.67
CA GLU A 22 -6.64 14.76 -14.80
C GLU A 22 -6.28 14.59 -13.33
N LEU A 23 -5.66 13.46 -12.95
CA LEU A 23 -5.23 13.27 -11.56
C LEU A 23 -4.27 14.39 -11.15
N TRP A 24 -4.52 14.94 -9.96
CA TRP A 24 -3.92 16.20 -9.52
C TRP A 24 -2.40 16.22 -9.53
N PHE A 25 -1.77 15.07 -9.21
CA PHE A 25 -0.31 15.03 -9.09
C PHE A 25 0.41 15.17 -10.43
N PHE A 26 -0.25 14.88 -11.57
CA PHE A 26 0.38 15.02 -12.88
C PHE A 26 0.59 16.49 -13.26
N ASP A 27 -0.16 17.42 -12.67
CA ASP A 27 0.00 18.84 -12.96
C ASP A 27 1.22 19.45 -12.27
N CYS A 28 1.66 18.87 -11.15
CA CYS A 28 2.71 19.45 -10.33
C CYS A 28 3.95 18.57 -10.15
N HIS A 29 3.90 17.31 -10.53
CA HIS A 29 5.00 16.37 -10.31
C HIS A 29 5.31 15.59 -11.59
N PHE A 30 6.08 16.14 -12.49
CA PHE A 30 6.67 17.47 -12.51
C PHE A 30 6.14 18.24 -13.72
N LYS A 31 6.24 19.57 -13.70
CA LYS A 31 5.81 20.39 -14.83
C LYS A 31 6.59 20.01 -16.09
N GLY A 32 5.89 19.57 -17.15
CA GLY A 32 6.52 19.10 -18.38
C GLY A 32 7.07 17.68 -18.32
N ASP A 33 6.96 17.02 -17.16
CA ASP A 33 7.43 15.64 -16.96
C ASP A 33 6.51 14.96 -15.95
N PRO A 34 5.24 14.64 -16.33
CA PRO A 34 4.26 14.12 -15.40
C PRO A 34 4.55 12.68 -15.00
N VAL A 35 4.69 12.45 -13.71
CA VAL A 35 4.85 11.12 -13.12
C VAL A 35 4.16 11.10 -11.76
N MET A 36 3.50 10.00 -11.45
CA MET A 36 2.91 9.82 -10.12
C MET A 36 4.02 9.75 -9.07
N PRO A 37 3.95 10.56 -7.99
CA PRO A 37 4.95 10.46 -6.92
C PRO A 37 5.01 9.04 -6.33
N GLY A 38 6.23 8.48 -6.26
CA GLY A 38 6.43 7.15 -5.68
C GLY A 38 6.00 7.07 -4.23
N CYS A 39 6.15 8.18 -3.48
CA CYS A 39 5.71 8.23 -2.09
C CYS A 39 4.20 8.04 -1.92
N LEU A 40 3.38 8.41 -2.92
CA LEU A 40 1.94 8.14 -2.88
C LEU A 40 1.66 6.64 -3.00
N GLY A 41 2.44 5.90 -3.78
CA GLY A 41 2.33 4.46 -3.87
C GLY A 41 2.68 3.78 -2.54
N LEU A 42 3.74 4.24 -1.89
CA LEU A 42 4.12 3.75 -0.58
C LEU A 42 3.06 4.07 0.47
N ASP A 43 2.55 5.31 0.48
CA ASP A 43 1.50 5.72 1.41
C ASP A 43 0.24 4.88 1.22
N ALA A 44 -0.15 4.62 -0.03
CA ALA A 44 -1.31 3.77 -0.33
C ALA A 44 -1.14 2.38 0.28
N MET A 45 0.05 1.79 0.19
CA MET A 45 0.31 0.49 0.80
C MET A 45 0.17 0.52 2.31
N TRP A 46 0.69 1.55 2.99
CA TRP A 46 0.49 1.72 4.43
C TRP A 46 -0.99 1.87 4.78
N GLN A 47 -1.73 2.67 4.02
CA GLN A 47 -3.16 2.86 4.26
C GLN A 47 -3.93 1.55 4.11
N LEU A 48 -3.58 0.74 3.13
CA LEU A 48 -4.24 -0.55 2.92
C LEU A 48 -3.98 -1.51 4.06
N VAL A 49 -2.78 -1.52 4.63
CA VAL A 49 -2.50 -2.33 5.83
C VAL A 49 -3.38 -1.88 6.98
N GLY A 50 -3.45 -0.58 7.23
CA GLY A 50 -4.32 -0.02 8.28
C GLY A 50 -5.78 -0.32 8.04
N PHE A 51 -6.24 -0.20 6.80
CA PHE A 51 -7.60 -0.54 6.41
C PHE A 51 -7.91 -2.01 6.73
N TYR A 52 -6.98 -2.90 6.40
CA TYR A 52 -7.14 -4.33 6.67
C TYR A 52 -7.32 -4.60 8.17
N LEU A 53 -6.48 -3.97 9.00
CA LEU A 53 -6.56 -4.14 10.45
C LEU A 53 -7.92 -3.69 11.01
N GLY A 54 -8.44 -2.58 10.49
CA GLY A 54 -9.78 -2.12 10.85
C GLY A 54 -10.87 -3.04 10.35
N TRP A 55 -10.73 -3.54 9.12
CA TRP A 55 -11.70 -4.43 8.49
C TRP A 55 -11.87 -5.74 9.27
N ILE A 56 -10.80 -6.30 9.83
CA ILE A 56 -10.88 -7.51 10.66
C ILE A 56 -11.34 -7.24 12.09
N GLY A 57 -11.67 -6.00 12.41
CA GLY A 57 -12.36 -5.64 13.65
C GLY A 57 -11.55 -4.92 14.71
N ASN A 58 -10.32 -4.51 14.43
CA ASN A 58 -9.51 -3.80 15.41
C ASN A 58 -9.87 -2.31 15.45
N PRO A 59 -10.04 -1.74 16.65
CA PRO A 59 -10.33 -0.31 16.78
C PRO A 59 -9.07 0.54 16.80
N GLY A 60 -9.23 1.82 16.56
CA GLY A 60 -8.15 2.79 16.74
C GLY A 60 -7.85 3.61 15.50
N LYS A 61 -6.91 4.54 15.67
CA LYS A 61 -6.45 5.42 14.61
C LYS A 61 -5.19 4.84 13.98
N GLY A 62 -5.15 4.77 12.66
CA GLY A 62 -4.02 4.21 11.93
C GLY A 62 -2.86 5.17 11.83
N ARG A 63 -1.66 4.66 12.04
CA ARG A 63 -0.41 5.40 11.85
C ARG A 63 0.64 4.51 11.22
N ALA A 64 1.33 5.02 10.23
CA ALA A 64 2.47 4.33 9.64
C ALA A 64 3.62 4.35 10.65
N LEU A 65 4.22 3.19 10.89
CA LEU A 65 5.30 3.04 11.87
C LEU A 65 6.65 2.80 11.23
N GLY A 66 6.68 2.24 10.03
CA GLY A 66 7.95 2.00 9.36
C GLY A 66 7.81 1.07 8.17
N VAL A 67 8.93 0.79 7.55
CA VAL A 67 9.06 -0.14 6.43
C VAL A 67 10.52 -0.65 6.43
N GLY A 68 10.69 -1.90 6.07
CA GLY A 68 12.04 -2.46 5.98
C GLY A 68 12.78 -1.98 4.75
N THR A 69 12.34 -2.42 3.57
CA THR A 69 12.97 -2.07 2.30
C THR A 69 11.90 -1.66 1.30
N VAL A 70 12.14 -0.55 0.59
CA VAL A 70 11.30 -0.11 -0.52
C VAL A 70 12.14 -0.04 -1.77
N LYS A 71 11.63 -0.58 -2.86
CA LYS A 71 12.29 -0.50 -4.16
C LYS A 71 11.34 0.12 -5.18
N PHE A 72 11.83 1.14 -5.86
CA PHE A 72 11.12 1.77 -6.96
C PHE A 72 11.84 1.38 -8.26
N THR A 73 11.24 0.46 -9.02
CA THR A 73 11.86 -0.10 -10.22
C THR A 73 11.12 0.30 -11.50
N GLY A 74 10.15 1.17 -11.39
CA GLY A 74 9.40 1.70 -12.52
C GLY A 74 8.63 2.94 -12.12
N GLU A 75 7.79 3.43 -13.01
CA GLU A 75 7.06 4.69 -12.86
C GLU A 75 5.61 4.54 -13.29
N VAL A 76 4.75 5.40 -12.75
CA VAL A 76 3.37 5.55 -13.20
C VAL A 76 3.29 6.84 -14.00
N LEU A 77 3.23 6.71 -15.31
CA LEU A 77 3.08 7.82 -16.25
C LEU A 77 1.61 7.93 -16.67
N GLN A 78 1.28 9.00 -17.38
CA GLN A 78 -0.11 9.25 -17.81
C GLN A 78 -0.64 8.20 -18.79
N ASN A 79 0.21 7.41 -19.43
CA ASN A 79 -0.18 6.35 -20.36
C ASN A 79 -0.52 5.03 -19.67
N ILE A 80 -0.28 4.91 -18.37
CA ILE A 80 -0.70 3.76 -17.59
C ILE A 80 -2.22 3.84 -17.39
N LYS A 81 -2.90 2.72 -17.48
CA LYS A 81 -4.36 2.66 -17.33
C LYS A 81 -4.78 2.29 -15.92
N LEU A 82 -4.11 1.31 -15.32
CA LEU A 82 -4.49 0.77 -14.02
C LEU A 82 -3.28 0.53 -13.15
N VAL A 83 -3.35 1.03 -11.92
CA VAL A 83 -2.38 0.68 -10.88
C VAL A 83 -3.06 -0.26 -9.89
N LYS A 84 -2.39 -1.36 -9.57
CA LYS A 84 -2.88 -2.37 -8.65
C LYS A 84 -1.94 -2.47 -7.46
N TYR A 85 -2.51 -2.41 -6.26
CA TYR A 85 -1.78 -2.54 -4.99
C TYR A 85 -2.10 -3.90 -4.40
N VAL A 86 -1.09 -4.74 -4.21
CA VAL A 86 -1.27 -6.09 -3.64
C VAL A 86 -0.57 -6.12 -2.29
N ILE A 87 -1.34 -6.37 -1.24
CA ILE A 87 -0.84 -6.43 0.13
C ILE A 87 -0.96 -7.86 0.64
N ASP A 88 0.13 -8.36 1.20
CA ASP A 88 0.24 -9.70 1.75
C ASP A 88 0.60 -9.57 3.23
N MET A 89 -0.36 -9.87 4.10
CA MET A 89 -0.16 -9.73 5.55
C MET A 89 0.80 -10.79 6.07
N LYS A 90 1.80 -10.35 6.83
CA LYS A 90 2.82 -11.23 7.42
C LYS A 90 2.48 -11.59 8.85
N LYS A 91 2.11 -10.60 9.67
CA LYS A 91 1.95 -10.79 11.10
C LYS A 91 1.04 -9.71 11.68
N ILE A 92 0.23 -10.08 12.65
CA ILE A 92 -0.61 -9.15 13.40
C ILE A 92 -0.33 -9.38 14.88
N MET A 93 -0.04 -8.28 15.60
CA MET A 93 0.28 -8.30 17.01
C MET A 93 -0.61 -7.31 17.75
N SER A 94 -0.90 -7.58 19.00
CA SER A 94 -1.75 -6.69 19.82
C SER A 94 -1.12 -6.37 21.16
N PRO A 95 0.05 -5.69 21.18
CA PRO A 95 0.71 -5.35 22.45
C PRO A 95 -0.03 -4.21 23.16
N GLY A 96 -0.43 -4.43 24.40
CA GLY A 96 -0.94 -3.37 25.28
C GLY A 96 -2.13 -2.60 24.79
N GLY A 97 -3.09 -3.22 24.07
CA GLY A 97 -4.27 -2.55 23.55
C GLY A 97 -4.08 -1.83 22.22
N THR A 98 -2.87 -1.85 21.69
CA THR A 98 -2.55 -1.37 20.35
C THR A 98 -2.49 -2.56 19.41
N THR A 99 -2.94 -2.41 18.16
CA THR A 99 -2.81 -3.45 17.16
C THR A 99 -1.75 -3.04 16.15
N VAL A 100 -0.81 -3.91 15.87
CA VAL A 100 0.27 -3.67 14.91
C VAL A 100 0.25 -4.73 13.83
N GLY A 101 0.23 -4.31 12.58
CA GLY A 101 0.29 -5.19 11.43
C GLY A 101 1.60 -5.03 10.66
N LEU A 102 2.14 -6.15 10.20
CA LEU A 102 3.27 -6.22 9.28
C LEU A 102 2.81 -6.85 7.98
N ALA A 103 3.24 -6.28 6.86
CA ALA A 103 2.86 -6.78 5.54
C ALA A 103 3.95 -6.54 4.51
N ASN A 104 3.89 -7.31 3.44
CA ASN A 104 4.64 -7.03 2.21
C ASN A 104 3.68 -6.44 1.19
N GLY A 105 4.17 -5.55 0.35
CA GLY A 105 3.36 -4.93 -0.68
C GLY A 105 4.06 -4.89 -2.03
N VAL A 106 3.26 -4.94 -3.08
CA VAL A 106 3.72 -4.81 -4.46
C VAL A 106 2.77 -3.87 -5.18
N VAL A 107 3.31 -3.01 -6.02
CA VAL A 107 2.53 -2.13 -6.89
C VAL A 107 2.80 -2.54 -8.33
N LEU A 108 1.71 -2.75 -9.09
CA LEU A 108 1.74 -3.14 -10.49
C LEU A 108 1.14 -2.01 -11.33
N ALA A 109 1.82 -1.63 -12.39
CA ALA A 109 1.30 -0.69 -13.39
C ALA A 109 1.02 -1.47 -14.68
N ASP A 110 -0.24 -1.57 -15.08
CA ASP A 110 -0.69 -2.37 -16.21
C ASP A 110 -0.07 -3.78 -16.17
N ASP A 111 -0.18 -4.42 -14.98
CA ASP A 111 0.32 -5.77 -14.66
C ASP A 111 1.85 -5.91 -14.59
N LYS A 112 2.60 -4.82 -14.71
CA LYS A 112 4.05 -4.83 -14.56
C LYS A 112 4.43 -4.36 -13.14
N LYS A 113 5.20 -5.17 -12.41
CA LYS A 113 5.69 -4.80 -11.09
C LYS A 113 6.63 -3.59 -11.18
N ILE A 114 6.29 -2.53 -10.46
CA ILE A 114 7.07 -1.29 -10.45
C ILE A 114 7.59 -0.92 -9.07
N TYR A 115 6.87 -1.24 -8.00
CA TYR A 115 7.31 -0.97 -6.63
C TYR A 115 7.17 -2.23 -5.79
N SER A 116 8.03 -2.36 -4.79
CA SER A 116 7.89 -3.37 -3.76
C SER A 116 8.25 -2.78 -2.40
N ALA A 117 7.57 -3.25 -1.38
CA ALA A 117 7.83 -2.87 0.00
C ALA A 117 7.86 -4.13 0.86
N ASP A 118 8.90 -4.27 1.66
CA ASP A 118 9.04 -5.36 2.60
C ASP A 118 8.84 -4.84 4.02
N SER A 119 8.06 -5.55 4.80
CA SER A 119 7.81 -5.24 6.22
C SER A 119 7.20 -3.85 6.44
N LEU A 120 6.14 -3.54 5.70
CA LEU A 120 5.29 -2.38 5.98
C LEU A 120 4.70 -2.56 7.38
N LYS A 121 4.86 -1.56 8.24
CA LYS A 121 4.41 -1.63 9.62
C LYS A 121 3.41 -0.51 9.89
N VAL A 122 2.24 -0.88 10.36
CA VAL A 122 1.16 0.05 10.70
C VAL A 122 0.60 -0.31 12.06
N GLY A 123 0.31 0.71 12.87
CA GLY A 123 -0.33 0.52 14.17
C GLY A 123 -1.69 1.19 14.21
N LEU A 124 -2.63 0.59 14.95
CA LEU A 124 -3.89 1.21 15.33
C LEU A 124 -3.83 1.58 16.80
N PHE A 125 -3.99 2.86 17.09
CA PHE A 125 -3.90 3.42 18.45
C PHE A 125 -5.26 3.94 18.88
N LYS A 126 -5.70 3.52 20.03
CA LYS A 126 -6.98 3.97 20.59
C LYS A 126 -6.93 5.41 21.07
#